data_88d5641d8080972a32288f73304e4493
#
_entry.id   88d5641d8080972a32288f73304e4493
#
_cell.length_a   1.000
_cell.length_b   1.000
_cell.length_c   1.000
_cell.angle_alpha   90.00
_cell.angle_beta   90.00
_cell.angle_gamma   90.00
#
_symmetry.space_group_name_H-M   'P 1'
#
loop_
_entity.id
_entity.type
_entity.pdbx_description
1 polymer ?
#
loop_
_entity_poly.entity_id
_entity_poly.type
_entity_poly.pdbx_seq_one_letter_code
_entity_poly.pdbx_strand_id
1 'polypeptide(L)'
;TAYRNTKSTSTQCGDSYTVANIKPKGHSYKSQLTKATTAKDGQIYKKCSVCGAVTGKTVIAKASNIKLSKTAYTYNGKVQKPSVTVKNSKGKALKYGTDYTVSYPKGMKNVGKYTVKVTLKGNYSGSKSMTYNINPKGTSVSKVKAAKKGFKVTWKKQATQATDYQVHDSTSSKVKEARKATSSK
;
A
#
# COMPACT_ATOMS: atom_id res chain seq x y z
N THR A 1 -39.11 -48.81 -6.72
CA THR A 1 -38.84 -47.94 -5.55
C THR A 1 -37.36 -47.73 -5.44
N ALA A 2 -36.91 -46.51 -5.73
CA ALA A 2 -35.50 -46.18 -5.64
C ALA A 2 -35.08 -46.09 -4.16
N TYR A 3 -34.30 -46.99 -3.68
CA TYR A 3 -33.72 -46.94 -2.32
C TYR A 3 -32.63 -45.83 -2.30
N ARG A 4 -32.92 -44.75 -1.62
CA ARG A 4 -31.96 -43.73 -1.32
C ARG A 4 -31.16 -44.23 -0.09
N ASN A 5 -29.90 -44.62 -0.23
CA ASN A 5 -29.05 -44.91 0.92
C ASN A 5 -28.75 -43.62 1.66
N THR A 6 -29.44 -43.36 2.79
CA THR A 6 -29.35 -42.16 3.58
C THR A 6 -28.16 -42.13 4.54
N LYS A 7 -27.23 -43.09 4.44
CA LYS A 7 -26.05 -43.19 5.32
C LYS A 7 -24.72 -42.74 4.70
N SER A 8 -24.72 -42.26 3.47
CA SER A 8 -23.47 -41.73 2.88
C SER A 8 -23.39 -40.22 3.17
N THR A 9 -22.56 -39.83 4.11
CA THR A 9 -22.12 -38.43 4.32
C THR A 9 -21.16 -37.98 3.23
N SER A 10 -20.93 -38.76 2.18
CA SER A 10 -20.10 -38.40 1.06
C SER A 10 -20.94 -37.55 0.09
N THR A 11 -20.54 -36.32 -0.09
CA THR A 11 -21.06 -35.38 -1.09
C THR A 11 -20.63 -35.78 -2.51
N GLN A 12 -20.72 -37.05 -2.84
CA GLN A 12 -20.29 -37.56 -4.17
C GLN A 12 -21.43 -37.35 -5.16
N CYS A 13 -21.14 -36.57 -6.16
CA CYS A 13 -22.02 -36.28 -7.27
C CYS A 13 -21.77 -37.34 -8.35
N GLY A 14 -22.68 -38.27 -8.51
CA GLY A 14 -22.63 -39.27 -9.56
C GLY A 14 -22.02 -40.63 -9.18
N ASP A 15 -21.93 -40.90 -7.89
CA ASP A 15 -21.45 -42.20 -7.43
C ASP A 15 -22.56 -43.24 -7.36
N SER A 16 -22.17 -44.42 -7.82
CA SER A 16 -22.82 -45.76 -7.73
C SER A 16 -24.31 -45.76 -7.42
N TYR A 17 -25.12 -45.69 -8.44
CA TYR A 17 -26.51 -46.17 -8.36
C TYR A 17 -26.54 -47.61 -8.72
N THR A 18 -27.04 -48.45 -7.83
CA THR A 18 -27.26 -49.88 -8.05
C THR A 18 -28.48 -50.19 -8.92
N VAL A 19 -29.10 -49.20 -9.48
CA VAL A 19 -30.28 -49.36 -10.35
C VAL A 19 -29.84 -49.31 -11.81
N ALA A 20 -30.05 -50.40 -12.52
CA ALA A 20 -29.81 -50.48 -13.96
C ALA A 20 -30.46 -49.29 -14.71
N ASN A 21 -29.70 -48.68 -15.60
CA ASN A 21 -30.10 -47.60 -16.51
C ASN A 21 -30.13 -46.15 -15.98
N ILE A 22 -29.70 -45.83 -14.73
CA ILE A 22 -29.50 -44.44 -14.34
C ILE A 22 -28.05 -44.07 -14.60
N LYS A 23 -27.80 -43.31 -15.65
CA LYS A 23 -26.46 -42.73 -15.89
C LYS A 23 -26.14 -41.69 -14.82
N PRO A 24 -24.96 -41.74 -14.17
CA PRO A 24 -24.55 -40.71 -13.22
C PRO A 24 -24.55 -39.34 -13.91
N LYS A 25 -25.18 -38.36 -13.33
CA LYS A 25 -25.01 -36.95 -13.77
C LYS A 25 -23.61 -36.50 -13.40
N GLY A 26 -22.78 -36.21 -14.39
CA GLY A 26 -21.44 -35.69 -14.19
C GLY A 26 -21.47 -34.38 -13.34
N HIS A 27 -20.31 -34.02 -12.81
CA HIS A 27 -20.13 -32.79 -12.09
C HIS A 27 -20.22 -31.58 -13.01
N SER A 28 -21.00 -30.55 -12.63
CA SER A 28 -21.03 -29.25 -13.28
C SER A 28 -20.29 -28.23 -12.41
N TYR A 29 -18.99 -28.07 -12.66
CA TYR A 29 -18.14 -27.19 -11.86
C TYR A 29 -18.18 -25.75 -12.31
N LYS A 30 -18.40 -24.81 -11.36
CA LYS A 30 -18.26 -23.37 -11.54
C LYS A 30 -17.10 -22.85 -10.70
N SER A 31 -16.30 -21.95 -11.27
CA SER A 31 -15.22 -21.28 -10.54
C SER A 31 -15.77 -20.34 -9.48
N GLN A 32 -15.19 -20.41 -8.29
CA GLN A 32 -15.47 -19.54 -7.15
C GLN A 32 -14.20 -18.80 -6.78
N LEU A 33 -14.31 -17.49 -6.52
CA LEU A 33 -13.20 -16.63 -6.12
C LEU A 33 -13.53 -15.89 -4.83
N THR A 34 -12.77 -16.13 -3.78
CA THR A 34 -12.68 -15.24 -2.62
C THR A 34 -11.42 -14.41 -2.78
N LYS A 35 -11.55 -13.10 -2.96
CA LYS A 35 -10.42 -12.22 -3.19
C LYS A 35 -9.54 -12.10 -1.96
N ALA A 36 -8.22 -12.10 -2.17
CA ALA A 36 -7.27 -11.78 -1.12
C ALA A 36 -7.28 -10.28 -0.81
N THR A 37 -7.00 -9.91 0.43
CA THR A 37 -6.92 -8.52 0.89
C THR A 37 -5.49 -8.19 1.35
N THR A 38 -5.30 -7.05 1.99
CA THR A 38 -4.05 -6.73 2.69
C THR A 38 -3.86 -7.52 3.99
N ALA A 39 -4.94 -8.04 4.56
CA ALA A 39 -4.94 -8.74 5.85
C ALA A 39 -5.19 -10.25 5.73
N LYS A 40 -6.04 -10.68 4.79
CA LYS A 40 -6.49 -12.07 4.65
C LYS A 40 -6.12 -12.65 3.29
N ASP A 41 -5.76 -13.93 3.28
CA ASP A 41 -5.59 -14.69 2.05
C ASP A 41 -6.94 -14.88 1.36
N GLY A 42 -6.91 -14.97 0.05
CA GLY A 42 -8.04 -15.37 -0.77
C GLY A 42 -7.92 -16.83 -1.22
N GLN A 43 -8.88 -17.28 -2.00
CA GLN A 43 -8.85 -18.61 -2.58
C GLN A 43 -9.64 -18.66 -3.88
N ILE A 44 -9.19 -19.50 -4.78
CA ILE A 44 -9.94 -19.89 -5.96
C ILE A 44 -10.16 -21.41 -5.93
N TYR A 45 -11.35 -21.84 -6.28
CA TYR A 45 -11.72 -23.25 -6.31
C TYR A 45 -12.88 -23.46 -7.28
N LYS A 46 -13.12 -24.72 -7.65
CA LYS A 46 -14.28 -25.09 -8.43
C LYS A 46 -15.30 -25.78 -7.52
N LYS A 47 -16.55 -25.33 -7.59
CA LYS A 47 -17.66 -25.91 -6.83
C LYS A 47 -18.70 -26.49 -7.81
N CYS A 48 -19.10 -27.73 -7.59
CA CYS A 48 -20.15 -28.35 -8.37
C CYS A 48 -21.50 -27.71 -8.03
N SER A 49 -22.24 -27.26 -9.04
CA SER A 49 -23.56 -26.66 -8.87
C SER A 49 -24.66 -27.68 -8.52
N VAL A 50 -24.39 -28.97 -8.75
CA VAL A 50 -25.37 -30.04 -8.51
C VAL A 50 -25.23 -30.61 -7.11
N CYS A 51 -24.03 -30.96 -6.66
CA CYS A 51 -23.80 -31.64 -5.37
C CYS A 51 -22.99 -30.83 -4.36
N GLY A 52 -22.46 -29.65 -4.75
CA GLY A 52 -21.64 -28.84 -3.86
C GLY A 52 -20.19 -29.29 -3.70
N ALA A 53 -19.79 -30.40 -4.32
CA ALA A 53 -18.41 -30.87 -4.24
C ALA A 53 -17.40 -29.82 -4.68
N VAL A 54 -16.28 -29.70 -3.96
CA VAL A 54 -15.24 -28.69 -4.17
C VAL A 54 -13.97 -29.36 -4.64
N THR A 55 -13.35 -28.79 -5.67
CA THR A 55 -12.06 -29.27 -6.20
C THR A 55 -11.15 -28.13 -6.64
N GLY A 56 -9.86 -28.39 -6.82
CA GLY A 56 -8.89 -27.43 -7.35
C GLY A 56 -8.69 -26.21 -6.46
N LYS A 57 -8.73 -26.34 -5.14
CA LYS A 57 -8.53 -25.23 -4.19
C LYS A 57 -7.10 -24.71 -4.25
N THR A 58 -6.97 -23.44 -4.60
CA THR A 58 -5.68 -22.73 -4.64
C THR A 58 -5.78 -21.47 -3.77
N VAL A 59 -4.80 -21.26 -2.89
CA VAL A 59 -4.72 -20.09 -2.02
C VAL A 59 -4.11 -18.92 -2.78
N ILE A 60 -4.72 -17.76 -2.67
CA ILE A 60 -4.20 -16.48 -3.15
C ILE A 60 -3.62 -15.75 -1.94
N ALA A 61 -2.29 -15.70 -1.86
CA ALA A 61 -1.60 -15.08 -0.73
C ALA A 61 -1.92 -13.59 -0.63
N LYS A 62 -2.21 -13.09 0.58
CA LYS A 62 -2.58 -11.69 0.87
C LYS A 62 -1.53 -10.68 0.39
N ALA A 63 -1.96 -9.48 0.01
CA ALA A 63 -1.09 -8.37 -0.41
C ALA A 63 -0.54 -7.63 0.83
N SER A 64 0.43 -8.21 1.54
CA SER A 64 0.89 -7.73 2.84
C SER A 64 2.00 -6.67 2.77
N ASN A 65 2.77 -6.64 1.68
CA ASN A 65 3.93 -5.76 1.57
C ASN A 65 3.71 -4.69 0.49
N ILE A 66 3.16 -3.55 0.91
CA ILE A 66 2.91 -2.40 0.05
C ILE A 66 3.77 -1.25 0.57
N LYS A 67 4.75 -0.80 -0.22
CA LYS A 67 5.76 0.20 0.17
C LYS A 67 5.97 1.25 -0.91
N LEU A 68 6.30 2.47 -0.49
CA LEU A 68 6.86 3.52 -1.33
C LEU A 68 8.38 3.34 -1.42
N SER A 69 8.97 3.65 -2.57
CA SER A 69 10.44 3.65 -2.75
C SER A 69 11.13 4.71 -1.88
N LYS A 70 10.42 5.81 -1.58
CA LYS A 70 10.93 6.93 -0.78
C LYS A 70 9.78 7.64 -0.08
N THR A 71 9.96 8.01 1.19
CA THR A 71 8.95 8.67 2.02
C THR A 71 9.23 10.15 2.27
N ALA A 72 10.42 10.64 1.91
CA ALA A 72 10.80 12.03 2.02
C ALA A 72 11.65 12.46 0.82
N TYR A 73 11.37 13.64 0.31
CA TYR A 73 12.11 14.32 -0.74
C TYR A 73 12.51 15.72 -0.25
N THR A 74 13.55 16.28 -0.84
CA THR A 74 13.87 17.70 -0.71
C THR A 74 13.37 18.45 -1.94
N TYR A 75 12.72 19.57 -1.76
CA TYR A 75 12.23 20.42 -2.84
C TYR A 75 13.31 20.74 -3.86
N ASN A 76 13.02 20.49 -5.13
CA ASN A 76 13.93 20.74 -6.25
C ASN A 76 13.26 21.43 -7.45
N GLY A 77 12.02 21.91 -7.28
CA GLY A 77 11.24 22.58 -8.33
C GLY A 77 10.67 21.63 -9.40
N LYS A 78 10.88 20.32 -9.29
CA LYS A 78 10.37 19.30 -10.23
C LYS A 78 9.34 18.41 -9.52
N VAL A 79 8.49 17.73 -10.32
CA VAL A 79 7.56 16.74 -9.79
C VAL A 79 8.33 15.56 -9.19
N GLN A 80 8.03 15.23 -7.93
CA GLN A 80 8.68 14.17 -7.17
C GLN A 80 7.66 13.08 -6.83
N LYS A 81 7.75 11.96 -7.50
CA LYS A 81 6.79 10.85 -7.45
C LYS A 81 7.51 9.56 -7.02
N PRO A 82 7.24 9.03 -5.82
CA PRO A 82 7.80 7.75 -5.40
C PRO A 82 7.19 6.60 -6.22
N SER A 83 7.96 5.59 -6.53
CA SER A 83 7.43 4.34 -7.05
C SER A 83 6.80 3.51 -5.94
N VAL A 84 5.84 2.67 -6.31
CA VAL A 84 5.12 1.77 -5.39
C VAL A 84 5.52 0.34 -5.70
N THR A 85 5.90 -0.40 -4.68
CA THR A 85 6.12 -1.84 -4.75
C THR A 85 5.03 -2.55 -3.97
N VAL A 86 4.38 -3.54 -4.60
CA VAL A 86 3.37 -4.38 -3.97
C VAL A 86 3.80 -5.83 -4.09
N LYS A 87 3.94 -6.52 -2.95
CA LYS A 87 4.25 -7.95 -2.89
C LYS A 87 3.23 -8.66 -2.00
N ASN A 88 2.98 -9.93 -2.30
CA ASN A 88 2.17 -10.77 -1.43
C ASN A 88 2.98 -11.29 -0.23
N SER A 89 2.32 -12.00 0.70
CA SER A 89 2.95 -12.57 1.90
C SER A 89 4.02 -13.62 1.61
N LYS A 90 4.03 -14.18 0.40
CA LYS A 90 5.06 -15.11 -0.09
C LYS A 90 6.21 -14.42 -0.84
N GLY A 91 6.28 -13.07 -0.82
CA GLY A 91 7.32 -12.30 -1.47
C GLY A 91 7.14 -12.08 -2.98
N LYS A 92 6.13 -12.68 -3.62
CA LYS A 92 5.87 -12.52 -5.05
C LYS A 92 5.38 -11.11 -5.34
N ALA A 93 5.99 -10.44 -6.33
CA ALA A 93 5.55 -9.14 -6.80
C ALA A 93 4.20 -9.23 -7.52
N LEU A 94 3.31 -8.28 -7.23
CA LEU A 94 2.04 -8.10 -7.90
C LEU A 94 2.21 -7.20 -9.13
N LYS A 95 1.40 -7.42 -10.16
CA LYS A 95 1.49 -6.70 -11.43
C LYS A 95 0.65 -5.41 -11.38
N TYR A 96 1.28 -4.28 -11.66
CA TYR A 96 0.57 -3.03 -11.89
C TYR A 96 -0.37 -3.16 -13.09
N GLY A 97 -1.55 -2.56 -12.98
CA GLY A 97 -2.56 -2.64 -14.04
C GLY A 97 -3.44 -3.91 -13.95
N THR A 98 -2.93 -5.04 -13.48
CA THR A 98 -3.67 -6.32 -13.33
C THR A 98 -4.13 -6.55 -11.89
N ASP A 99 -3.19 -6.50 -10.93
CA ASP A 99 -3.46 -6.83 -9.53
C ASP A 99 -3.69 -5.57 -8.68
N TYR A 100 -3.18 -4.42 -9.11
CA TYR A 100 -3.39 -3.14 -8.43
C TYR A 100 -3.25 -1.94 -9.36
N THR A 101 -3.76 -0.80 -8.90
CA THR A 101 -3.56 0.53 -9.49
C THR A 101 -3.04 1.49 -8.43
N VAL A 102 -2.41 2.59 -8.87
CA VAL A 102 -1.89 3.63 -7.98
C VAL A 102 -2.45 4.97 -8.40
N SER A 103 -3.04 5.69 -7.45
CA SER A 103 -3.48 7.06 -7.63
C SER A 103 -2.56 8.01 -6.88
N TYR A 104 -2.07 9.01 -7.58
CA TYR A 104 -1.22 10.06 -7.04
C TYR A 104 -2.00 11.37 -6.96
N PRO A 105 -1.76 12.21 -5.93
CA PRO A 105 -2.36 13.53 -5.83
C PRO A 105 -1.81 14.47 -6.91
N LYS A 106 -2.50 15.60 -7.12
CA LYS A 106 -1.97 16.70 -7.93
C LYS A 106 -0.91 17.49 -7.14
N GLY A 107 -0.09 18.29 -7.84
CA GLY A 107 0.80 19.27 -7.21
C GLY A 107 2.07 18.74 -6.56
N MET A 108 2.49 17.50 -6.83
CA MET A 108 3.70 16.86 -6.28
C MET A 108 5.04 17.57 -6.61
N LYS A 109 4.98 18.86 -6.88
CA LYS A 109 6.13 19.73 -7.14
C LYS A 109 6.48 20.58 -5.92
N ASN A 110 5.48 20.94 -5.11
CA ASN A 110 5.60 21.89 -4.00
C ASN A 110 5.94 21.19 -2.69
N VAL A 111 6.46 21.94 -1.73
CA VAL A 111 6.62 21.48 -0.35
C VAL A 111 5.26 21.10 0.23
N GLY A 112 5.20 19.96 0.92
CA GLY A 112 3.97 19.50 1.52
C GLY A 112 3.96 17.98 1.74
N LYS A 113 2.86 17.53 2.35
CA LYS A 113 2.55 16.12 2.58
C LYS A 113 1.61 15.60 1.51
N TYR A 114 1.96 14.51 0.87
CA TYR A 114 1.23 13.92 -0.23
C TYR A 114 0.80 12.50 0.10
N THR A 115 -0.43 12.14 -0.28
CA THR A 115 -0.97 10.80 -0.04
C THR A 115 -1.10 10.05 -1.35
N VAL A 116 -0.47 8.89 -1.43
CA VAL A 116 -0.57 7.94 -2.54
C VAL A 116 -1.56 6.84 -2.14
N LYS A 117 -2.55 6.57 -2.98
CA LYS A 117 -3.53 5.51 -2.78
C LYS A 117 -3.26 4.35 -3.73
N VAL A 118 -3.05 3.17 -3.16
CA VAL A 118 -2.96 1.90 -3.88
C VAL A 118 -4.30 1.19 -3.77
N THR A 119 -4.90 0.84 -4.90
CA THR A 119 -6.16 0.10 -4.96
C THR A 119 -5.89 -1.27 -5.56
N LEU A 120 -6.20 -2.30 -4.81
CA LEU A 120 -6.08 -3.69 -5.25
C LEU A 120 -7.23 -4.06 -6.19
N LYS A 121 -6.99 -4.94 -7.16
CA LYS A 121 -7.97 -5.42 -8.13
C LYS A 121 -7.69 -6.85 -8.60
N GLY A 122 -8.48 -7.35 -9.55
CA GLY A 122 -8.34 -8.74 -10.01
C GLY A 122 -8.67 -9.74 -8.90
N ASN A 123 -7.70 -10.59 -8.58
CA ASN A 123 -7.79 -11.58 -7.50
C ASN A 123 -7.62 -10.97 -6.10
N TYR A 124 -7.40 -9.67 -6.02
CA TYR A 124 -7.20 -8.90 -4.80
C TYR A 124 -8.29 -7.85 -4.62
N SER A 125 -8.51 -7.41 -3.39
CA SER A 125 -9.46 -6.36 -3.06
C SER A 125 -8.98 -5.51 -1.89
N GLY A 126 -9.51 -4.28 -1.80
CA GLY A 126 -9.17 -3.30 -0.79
C GLY A 126 -8.21 -2.23 -1.31
N SER A 127 -7.82 -1.32 -0.43
CA SER A 127 -6.89 -0.24 -0.74
C SER A 127 -6.00 0.08 0.44
N LYS A 128 -4.85 0.71 0.15
CA LYS A 128 -3.93 1.23 1.16
C LYS A 128 -3.45 2.63 0.75
N SER A 129 -3.56 3.56 1.69
CA SER A 129 -3.01 4.90 1.54
C SER A 129 -1.66 4.98 2.25
N MET A 130 -0.70 5.67 1.64
CA MET A 130 0.64 5.91 2.17
C MET A 130 1.02 7.35 1.91
N THR A 131 1.78 7.95 2.82
CA THR A 131 2.19 9.34 2.73
C THR A 131 3.68 9.47 2.49
N TYR A 132 4.05 10.53 1.77
CA TYR A 132 5.42 11.01 1.67
C TYR A 132 5.44 12.53 1.77
N ASN A 133 6.59 13.09 2.12
CA ASN A 133 6.77 14.52 2.27
C ASN A 133 7.74 15.06 1.22
N ILE A 134 7.47 16.27 0.73
CA ILE A 134 8.47 17.10 0.06
C ILE A 134 8.82 18.20 1.04
N ASN A 135 10.02 18.13 1.59
CA ASN A 135 10.53 19.07 2.58
C ASN A 135 11.12 20.31 1.88
N PRO A 136 11.10 21.48 2.50
CA PRO A 136 11.79 22.64 1.95
C PRO A 136 13.29 22.36 1.83
N LYS A 137 13.94 23.02 0.87
CA LYS A 137 15.38 23.00 0.76
C LYS A 137 15.96 23.80 1.94
N GLY A 138 16.88 23.18 2.67
CA GLY A 138 17.60 23.88 3.75
C GLY A 138 18.40 25.07 3.22
N THR A 139 18.70 25.98 4.12
CA THR A 139 19.60 27.11 3.87
C THR A 139 20.77 27.06 4.81
N SER A 140 21.86 27.74 4.46
CA SER A 140 23.04 27.90 5.29
C SER A 140 23.15 29.35 5.78
N VAL A 141 23.72 29.50 6.97
CA VAL A 141 24.10 30.81 7.49
C VAL A 141 25.22 31.36 6.61
N SER A 142 25.02 32.55 6.06
CA SER A 142 26.02 33.22 5.23
C SER A 142 26.93 34.14 6.03
N LYS A 143 26.43 34.72 7.13
CA LYS A 143 27.19 35.64 7.99
C LYS A 143 26.65 35.65 9.40
N VAL A 144 27.54 35.72 10.36
CA VAL A 144 27.24 36.04 11.77
C VAL A 144 28.06 37.27 12.15
N LYS A 145 27.42 38.28 12.70
CA LYS A 145 28.09 39.48 13.23
C LYS A 145 27.71 39.66 14.69
N ALA A 146 28.67 40.06 15.52
CA ALA A 146 28.36 40.48 16.87
C ALA A 146 27.48 41.75 16.85
N ALA A 147 26.61 41.87 17.83
CA ALA A 147 25.74 43.03 18.06
C ALA A 147 25.72 43.33 19.55
N LYS A 148 25.32 44.57 19.93
CA LYS A 148 25.45 45.14 21.29
C LYS A 148 24.85 44.25 22.42
N LYS A 149 23.83 43.39 22.09
CA LYS A 149 23.19 42.46 23.03
C LYS A 149 22.94 41.10 22.40
N GLY A 150 23.86 40.58 21.56
CA GLY A 150 23.72 39.30 20.90
C GLY A 150 24.47 39.23 19.59
N PHE A 151 23.88 38.62 18.59
CA PHE A 151 24.49 38.47 17.27
C PHE A 151 23.45 38.62 16.16
N LYS A 152 23.88 39.09 15.00
CA LYS A 152 23.06 39.19 13.79
C LYS A 152 23.45 38.03 12.84
N VAL A 153 22.47 37.19 12.54
CA VAL A 153 22.63 36.10 11.58
C VAL A 153 22.03 36.50 10.24
N THR A 154 22.77 36.23 9.18
CA THR A 154 22.31 36.42 7.80
C THR A 154 22.35 35.10 7.08
N TRP A 155 21.31 34.79 6.33
CA TRP A 155 21.22 33.57 5.52
C TRP A 155 20.60 33.85 4.15
N LYS A 156 20.77 32.94 3.21
CA LYS A 156 20.14 33.04 1.89
C LYS A 156 18.67 32.65 2.00
N LYS A 157 17.79 33.59 1.71
CA LYS A 157 16.34 33.36 1.72
C LYS A 157 15.96 32.27 0.69
N GLN A 158 15.17 31.29 1.09
CA GLN A 158 14.57 30.30 0.19
C GLN A 158 13.16 30.82 -0.19
N ALA A 159 13.08 31.63 -1.24
CA ALA A 159 11.95 32.52 -1.52
C ALA A 159 10.61 31.83 -1.80
N THR A 160 10.60 30.61 -2.28
CA THR A 160 9.39 30.02 -2.86
C THR A 160 8.69 28.96 -2.02
N GLN A 161 9.32 28.40 -0.99
CA GLN A 161 8.77 27.24 -0.31
C GLN A 161 9.00 27.22 1.21
N ALA A 162 9.58 28.27 1.75
CA ALA A 162 9.78 28.42 3.20
C ALA A 162 9.02 29.66 3.68
N THR A 163 8.10 29.46 4.62
CA THR A 163 7.36 30.54 5.28
C THR A 163 8.10 31.07 6.48
N ASP A 164 8.87 30.21 7.15
CA ASP A 164 9.62 30.52 8.37
C ASP A 164 11.00 29.89 8.39
N TYR A 165 11.89 30.48 9.19
CA TYR A 165 13.21 29.96 9.48
C TYR A 165 13.36 29.80 10.99
N GLN A 166 13.99 28.69 11.40
CA GLN A 166 14.39 28.48 12.78
C GLN A 166 15.92 28.59 12.86
N VAL A 167 16.39 29.48 13.73
CA VAL A 167 17.83 29.59 14.05
C VAL A 167 18.01 28.87 15.38
N HIS A 168 18.93 27.91 15.39
CA HIS A 168 19.36 27.20 16.59
C HIS A 168 20.76 27.66 16.96
N ASP A 169 20.93 28.14 18.17
CA ASP A 169 22.24 28.47 18.75
C ASP A 169 22.58 27.45 19.84
N SER A 170 23.85 27.22 20.02
CA SER A 170 24.36 26.36 21.09
C SER A 170 25.72 26.84 21.52
N THR A 171 25.97 26.86 22.82
CA THR A 171 27.27 27.12 23.42
C THR A 171 28.14 25.88 23.45
N SER A 172 27.63 24.73 23.03
CA SER A 172 28.37 23.47 22.98
C SER A 172 28.47 22.96 21.54
N SER A 173 29.56 22.28 21.24
CA SER A 173 29.80 21.59 19.96
C SER A 173 28.72 20.51 19.66
N LYS A 174 27.99 20.06 20.69
CA LYS A 174 26.82 19.17 20.57
C LYS A 174 25.57 19.97 20.98
N VAL A 175 24.67 20.22 20.02
CA VAL A 175 23.40 20.90 20.29
C VAL A 175 22.55 20.00 21.18
N LYS A 176 22.51 20.28 22.49
CA LYS A 176 21.64 19.59 23.45
C LYS A 176 20.28 20.30 23.62
N GLU A 177 20.26 21.64 23.44
CA GLU A 177 19.04 22.43 23.47
C GLU A 177 19.13 23.53 22.43
N ALA A 178 18.08 23.70 21.66
CA ALA A 178 18.01 24.69 20.61
C ALA A 178 17.00 25.79 21.01
N ARG A 179 17.42 27.04 21.04
CA ARG A 179 16.52 28.18 21.20
C ARG A 179 15.87 28.52 19.85
N LYS A 180 14.56 28.63 19.84
CA LYS A 180 13.80 29.02 18.67
C LYS A 180 13.77 30.54 18.56
N ALA A 181 14.40 31.10 17.53
CA ALA A 181 14.18 32.49 17.14
C ALA A 181 13.30 32.52 15.89
N THR A 182 12.15 33.17 15.96
CA THR A 182 11.30 33.48 14.80
C THR A 182 11.79 34.77 14.17
N SER A 183 12.10 34.76 12.86
CA SER A 183 12.31 35.99 12.14
C SER A 183 10.95 36.54 11.73
N SER A 184 10.60 37.75 12.17
CA SER A 184 9.57 38.56 11.52
C SER A 184 10.01 38.88 10.08
N LYS A 185 9.03 38.89 9.17
CA LYS A 185 9.22 39.29 7.75
C LYS A 185 9.76 40.70 7.62
#